data_f968b87c820bf94b3ac30ceaaae1d28d
#
_entry.id   f968b87c820bf94b3ac30ceaaae1d28d
#
_cell.length_a   1.000
_cell.length_b   1.000
_cell.length_c   1.000
_cell.angle_alpha   90.00
_cell.angle_beta   90.00
_cell.angle_gamma   90.00
#
_symmetry.space_group_name_H-M   'P 1'
#
loop_
_entity.id
_entity.type
_entity.pdbx_description
1 polymer ?
#
loop_
_entity_poly.entity_id
_entity_poly.type
_entity_poly.pdbx_seq_one_letter_code
_entity_poly.pdbx_strand_id
1 'polypeptide(L)'
;MKKNVLTTLMLLVALMAQAQNSVTIKPTLKTGMAKAYTIKSESTVPGSMAADVTGDLSYKVTDKTADGYQIDMLSSFSNIDANQLFLKISSADILQLMNNMKVELLTDKMGKVNGIKNTKQLIDKNMAMYDSLFHATLDQNPMLKDNPMVKESMEKSSKMMKGMLTEDFLMESFIQTPNILSLNGKTITDGMVEDGTFAQILTTKSTYSLQNGGKTIVQTIKGDMDAASMKKYLAKTLSTMLPESVAKEANPEELNTMIETMVSNGSMKMDMNIKATYDLDDDGWVKKLVTEMDMNMPGQAMKMRQVMTRK
;
A
#
# COMPACT_ATOMS: atom_id res chain seq x y z
N MET A 1 44.56 -36.61 -17.95
CA MET A 1 43.46 -36.03 -18.72
C MET A 1 42.06 -36.30 -18.18
N LYS A 2 41.67 -37.55 -17.81
CA LYS A 2 40.30 -37.86 -17.34
C LYS A 2 39.86 -37.10 -16.07
N LYS A 3 40.76 -36.82 -15.11
CA LYS A 3 40.42 -36.05 -13.86
C LYS A 3 40.04 -34.59 -14.14
N ASN A 4 40.70 -33.95 -15.08
CA ASN A 4 40.43 -32.53 -15.39
C ASN A 4 39.11 -32.36 -16.13
N VAL A 5 38.72 -33.32 -16.99
CA VAL A 5 37.44 -33.29 -17.70
C VAL A 5 36.28 -33.45 -16.72
N LEU A 6 36.40 -34.31 -15.70
CA LEU A 6 35.37 -34.54 -14.71
C LEU A 6 35.20 -33.28 -13.81
N THR A 7 36.32 -32.64 -13.43
CA THR A 7 36.29 -31.40 -12.63
C THR A 7 35.67 -30.25 -13.44
N THR A 8 35.98 -30.13 -14.72
CA THR A 8 35.37 -29.10 -15.61
C THR A 8 33.90 -29.36 -15.82
N LEU A 9 33.49 -30.64 -15.96
CA LEU A 9 32.09 -31.01 -16.09
C LEU A 9 31.30 -30.74 -14.81
N MET A 10 31.86 -31.03 -13.63
CA MET A 10 31.27 -30.73 -12.33
C MET A 10 31.19 -29.20 -12.11
N LEU A 11 32.18 -28.42 -12.53
CA LEU A 11 32.12 -26.96 -12.49
C LEU A 11 31.04 -26.40 -13.43
N LEU A 12 30.90 -26.95 -14.63
CA LEU A 12 29.84 -26.59 -15.59
C LEU A 12 28.45 -26.95 -15.08
N VAL A 13 28.30 -28.10 -14.44
CA VAL A 13 27.04 -28.54 -13.82
C VAL A 13 26.73 -27.68 -12.59
N ALA A 14 27.75 -27.31 -11.79
CA ALA A 14 27.58 -26.38 -10.67
C ALA A 14 27.23 -24.96 -11.14
N LEU A 15 27.79 -24.51 -12.26
CA LEU A 15 27.45 -23.22 -12.89
C LEU A 15 26.06 -23.25 -13.53
N MET A 16 25.61 -24.38 -14.08
CA MET A 16 24.24 -24.53 -14.58
C MET A 16 23.22 -24.73 -13.45
N ALA A 17 23.61 -25.33 -12.33
CA ALA A 17 22.77 -25.39 -11.12
C ALA A 17 22.67 -24.01 -10.41
N GLN A 18 23.62 -23.12 -10.65
CA GLN A 18 23.58 -21.71 -10.26
C GLN A 18 23.00 -20.80 -11.36
N ALA A 19 22.52 -21.31 -12.48
CA ALA A 19 21.56 -20.57 -13.31
C ALA A 19 20.27 -20.43 -12.48
N GLN A 20 20.36 -19.57 -11.48
CA GLN A 20 19.26 -19.20 -10.62
C GLN A 20 18.10 -18.86 -11.53
N ASN A 21 16.99 -19.55 -11.36
CA ASN A 21 15.76 -19.18 -12.03
C ASN A 21 15.53 -17.70 -11.79
N SER A 22 15.75 -16.88 -12.78
CA SER A 22 15.50 -15.44 -12.70
C SER A 22 14.53 -15.06 -13.81
N VAL A 23 13.65 -14.12 -13.53
CA VAL A 23 12.71 -13.56 -14.49
C VAL A 23 12.78 -12.04 -14.44
N THR A 24 12.88 -11.42 -15.62
CA THR A 24 12.76 -9.96 -15.74
C THR A 24 11.34 -9.62 -16.17
N ILE A 25 10.62 -8.88 -15.33
CA ILE A 25 9.25 -8.49 -15.60
C ILE A 25 9.27 -7.27 -16.51
N LYS A 26 8.93 -7.48 -17.77
CA LYS A 26 8.89 -6.44 -18.80
C LYS A 26 7.60 -6.55 -19.59
N PRO A 27 6.55 -5.81 -19.17
CA PRO A 27 5.30 -5.81 -19.91
C PRO A 27 5.48 -5.21 -21.30
N THR A 28 4.74 -5.72 -22.26
CA THR A 28 4.62 -5.08 -23.58
C THR A 28 3.82 -3.80 -23.41
N LEU A 29 4.43 -2.65 -23.72
CA LEU A 29 3.81 -1.34 -23.64
C LEU A 29 3.73 -0.71 -25.04
N LYS A 30 2.53 -0.33 -25.45
CA LYS A 30 2.27 0.39 -26.72
C LYS A 30 1.22 1.45 -26.47
N THR A 31 1.43 2.65 -26.99
CA THR A 31 0.42 3.74 -26.90
C THR A 31 -0.94 3.27 -27.41
N GLY A 32 -1.99 3.57 -26.67
CA GLY A 32 -3.35 3.11 -26.92
C GLY A 32 -3.71 1.76 -26.33
N MET A 33 -2.72 0.96 -25.87
CA MET A 33 -2.98 -0.31 -25.18
C MET A 33 -3.70 -0.08 -23.87
N ALA A 34 -4.74 -0.88 -23.60
CA ALA A 34 -5.46 -0.88 -22.35
C ALA A 34 -5.53 -2.30 -21.76
N LYS A 35 -5.49 -2.39 -20.45
CA LYS A 35 -5.70 -3.60 -19.66
C LYS A 35 -6.74 -3.31 -18.58
N ALA A 36 -7.77 -4.12 -18.51
CA ALA A 36 -8.84 -3.99 -17.52
C ALA A 36 -8.83 -5.20 -16.58
N TYR A 37 -9.13 -4.92 -15.31
CA TYR A 37 -9.15 -5.90 -14.23
C TYR A 37 -10.43 -5.76 -13.43
N THR A 38 -10.96 -6.88 -12.97
CA THR A 38 -11.91 -6.86 -11.84
C THR A 38 -11.12 -6.86 -10.56
N ILE A 39 -11.58 -6.12 -9.57
CA ILE A 39 -11.04 -6.11 -8.20
C ILE A 39 -12.11 -6.60 -7.23
N LYS A 40 -11.73 -7.51 -6.35
CA LYS A 40 -12.52 -7.95 -5.18
C LYS A 40 -11.63 -7.86 -3.97
N SER A 41 -12.08 -7.16 -2.94
CA SER A 41 -11.36 -7.01 -1.68
C SER A 41 -12.30 -7.34 -0.54
N GLU A 42 -11.85 -8.20 0.35
CA GLU A 42 -12.52 -8.60 1.58
C GLU A 42 -11.62 -8.17 2.73
N SER A 43 -12.15 -7.43 3.70
CA SER A 43 -11.39 -7.05 4.89
C SER A 43 -12.15 -7.40 6.15
N THR A 44 -11.43 -7.86 7.17
CA THR A 44 -11.99 -8.22 8.48
C THR A 44 -11.16 -7.58 9.57
N VAL A 45 -11.85 -6.92 10.49
CA VAL A 45 -11.30 -6.40 11.74
C VAL A 45 -11.96 -7.15 12.89
N PRO A 46 -11.22 -7.89 13.75
CA PRO A 46 -11.78 -8.62 14.86
C PRO A 46 -12.62 -7.72 15.78
N GLY A 47 -13.85 -8.14 16.11
CA GLY A 47 -14.78 -7.34 16.91
C GLY A 47 -15.49 -6.21 16.17
N SER A 48 -15.19 -6.05 14.89
CA SER A 48 -15.81 -5.13 13.96
C SER A 48 -16.05 -5.87 12.65
N MET A 49 -16.60 -5.21 11.71
CA MET A 49 -17.22 -5.74 10.51
C MET A 49 -16.25 -6.20 9.43
N ALA A 50 -16.72 -7.11 8.57
CA ALA A 50 -16.12 -7.40 7.27
C ALA A 50 -16.57 -6.31 6.28
N ALA A 51 -15.65 -5.79 5.45
CA ALA A 51 -16.01 -4.90 4.36
C ALA A 51 -15.65 -5.55 3.03
N ASP A 52 -16.64 -5.69 2.17
CA ASP A 52 -16.49 -6.23 0.84
C ASP A 52 -16.53 -5.09 -0.18
N VAL A 53 -15.48 -5.01 -0.99
CA VAL A 53 -15.38 -4.02 -2.06
C VAL A 53 -15.21 -4.74 -3.39
N THR A 54 -16.04 -4.38 -4.37
CA THR A 54 -15.89 -4.86 -5.74
C THR A 54 -15.82 -3.70 -6.71
N GLY A 55 -15.07 -3.87 -7.79
CA GLY A 55 -14.94 -2.83 -8.80
C GLY A 55 -14.08 -3.24 -9.97
N ASP A 56 -13.77 -2.25 -10.78
CA ASP A 56 -12.94 -2.36 -11.95
C ASP A 56 -11.72 -1.45 -11.82
N LEU A 57 -10.61 -1.89 -12.37
CA LEU A 57 -9.39 -1.15 -12.48
C LEU A 57 -8.90 -1.22 -13.92
N SER A 58 -8.58 -0.11 -14.53
CA SER A 58 -8.03 -0.08 -15.88
C SER A 58 -6.71 0.67 -15.93
N TYR A 59 -5.81 0.15 -16.76
CA TYR A 59 -4.53 0.77 -17.09
C TYR A 59 -4.51 1.05 -18.60
N LYS A 60 -4.28 2.28 -19.00
CA LYS A 60 -4.17 2.67 -20.40
C LYS A 60 -2.85 3.37 -20.64
N VAL A 61 -2.05 2.85 -21.56
CA VAL A 61 -0.84 3.53 -22.04
C VAL A 61 -1.29 4.69 -22.92
N THR A 62 -1.17 5.91 -22.44
CA THR A 62 -1.68 7.12 -23.12
C THR A 62 -0.64 7.78 -23.98
N ASP A 63 0.63 7.73 -23.57
CA ASP A 63 1.71 8.38 -24.30
C ASP A 63 3.03 7.61 -24.16
N LYS A 64 3.95 7.86 -25.12
CA LYS A 64 5.35 7.43 -25.08
C LYS A 64 6.22 8.66 -24.89
N THR A 65 6.94 8.72 -23.79
CA THR A 65 7.88 9.80 -23.46
C THR A 65 9.30 9.45 -23.91
N ALA A 66 10.23 10.39 -23.80
CA ALA A 66 11.66 10.13 -24.07
C ALA A 66 12.23 9.06 -23.13
N ASP A 67 11.77 9.05 -21.87
CA ASP A 67 12.29 8.20 -20.79
C ASP A 67 11.48 6.90 -20.60
N GLY A 68 10.25 6.82 -21.12
CA GLY A 68 9.38 5.66 -20.94
C GLY A 68 7.97 5.85 -21.47
N TYR A 69 6.98 5.67 -20.58
CA TYR A 69 5.56 5.75 -20.93
C TYR A 69 4.76 6.50 -19.87
N GLN A 70 3.64 7.10 -20.30
CA GLN A 70 2.58 7.53 -19.41
C GLN A 70 1.49 6.46 -19.39
N ILE A 71 1.04 6.07 -18.20
CA ILE A 71 -0.02 5.09 -17.99
C ILE A 71 -1.10 5.74 -17.12
N ASP A 72 -2.30 5.87 -17.65
CA ASP A 72 -3.45 6.28 -16.87
C ASP A 72 -4.06 5.07 -16.17
N MET A 73 -4.14 5.11 -14.86
CA MET A 73 -4.86 4.17 -14.03
C MET A 73 -6.18 4.79 -13.61
N LEU A 74 -7.28 4.08 -13.85
CA LEU A 74 -8.63 4.50 -13.47
C LEU A 74 -9.30 3.40 -12.66
N SER A 75 -9.83 3.77 -11.50
CA SER A 75 -10.62 2.89 -10.64
C SER A 75 -12.11 3.23 -10.70
N SER A 76 -12.95 2.21 -10.67
CA SER A 76 -14.41 2.33 -10.58
C SER A 76 -14.94 1.22 -9.68
N PHE A 77 -15.45 1.60 -8.52
CA PHE A 77 -16.03 0.67 -7.55
C PHE A 77 -17.54 0.55 -7.76
N SER A 78 -18.05 -0.67 -7.74
CA SER A 78 -19.47 -0.98 -7.97
C SER A 78 -20.20 -1.36 -6.70
N ASN A 79 -19.48 -1.81 -5.68
CA ASN A 79 -20.06 -2.15 -4.38
C ASN A 79 -19.08 -1.85 -3.25
N ILE A 80 -19.59 -1.19 -2.20
CA ILE A 80 -18.95 -1.04 -0.90
C ILE A 80 -20.03 -1.28 0.15
N ASP A 81 -19.85 -2.26 1.01
CA ASP A 81 -20.75 -2.44 2.13
C ASP A 81 -20.41 -1.43 3.25
N ALA A 82 -21.00 -0.25 3.15
CA ALA A 82 -20.77 0.85 4.09
C ALA A 82 -21.49 0.67 5.44
N ASN A 83 -22.47 -0.25 5.53
CA ASN A 83 -23.13 -0.53 6.82
C ASN A 83 -22.14 -1.07 7.85
N GLN A 84 -21.00 -1.48 7.38
CA GLN A 84 -19.91 -2.05 8.16
C GLN A 84 -18.81 -1.02 8.47
N LEU A 85 -18.80 0.14 7.85
CA LEU A 85 -17.95 1.24 8.27
C LEU A 85 -18.63 1.94 9.45
N PHE A 86 -17.87 2.25 10.50
CA PHE A 86 -18.36 2.96 11.71
C PHE A 86 -19.04 4.32 11.42
N LEU A 87 -19.04 4.70 10.16
CA LEU A 87 -19.60 5.94 9.63
C LEU A 87 -20.98 5.60 9.07
N LYS A 88 -22.04 6.24 9.58
CA LYS A 88 -23.39 6.19 9.00
C LYS A 88 -23.47 6.95 7.67
N ILE A 89 -22.44 6.86 6.85
CA ILE A 89 -22.39 7.45 5.52
C ILE A 89 -22.95 6.42 4.54
N SER A 90 -23.76 6.87 3.61
CA SER A 90 -24.33 5.93 2.64
C SER A 90 -23.24 5.31 1.76
N SER A 91 -23.38 4.04 1.41
CA SER A 91 -22.49 3.38 0.45
C SER A 91 -22.39 4.14 -0.86
N ALA A 92 -23.48 4.80 -1.28
CA ALA A 92 -23.53 5.60 -2.51
C ALA A 92 -22.60 6.83 -2.43
N ASP A 93 -22.59 7.55 -1.31
CA ASP A 93 -21.73 8.72 -1.12
C ASP A 93 -20.25 8.32 -1.11
N ILE A 94 -19.91 7.22 -0.42
CA ILE A 94 -18.54 6.70 -0.42
C ILE A 94 -18.11 6.26 -1.82
N LEU A 95 -18.98 5.56 -2.56
CA LEU A 95 -18.71 5.16 -3.95
C LEU A 95 -18.51 6.38 -4.84
N GLN A 96 -19.30 7.43 -4.69
CA GLN A 96 -19.16 8.67 -5.45
C GLN A 96 -17.80 9.35 -5.20
N LEU A 97 -17.34 9.36 -3.95
CA LEU A 97 -16.03 9.93 -3.58
C LEU A 97 -14.85 9.10 -4.12
N MET A 98 -14.97 7.77 -4.09
CA MET A 98 -13.90 6.85 -4.51
C MET A 98 -13.85 6.62 -6.03
N ASN A 99 -14.97 6.81 -6.72
CA ASN A 99 -15.05 6.57 -8.16
C ASN A 99 -14.39 7.67 -8.98
N ASN A 100 -13.97 7.30 -10.20
CA ASN A 100 -13.32 8.19 -11.15
C ASN A 100 -11.99 8.79 -10.62
N MET A 101 -11.33 8.08 -9.72
CA MET A 101 -9.98 8.46 -9.32
C MET A 101 -9.01 8.06 -10.42
N LYS A 102 -8.53 9.05 -11.17
CA LYS A 102 -7.52 8.87 -12.21
C LYS A 102 -6.14 9.14 -11.62
N VAL A 103 -5.22 8.18 -11.80
CA VAL A 103 -3.81 8.36 -11.46
C VAL A 103 -3.00 8.33 -12.75
N GLU A 104 -2.23 9.37 -13.02
CA GLU A 104 -1.37 9.49 -14.20
C GLU A 104 0.06 9.10 -13.84
N LEU A 105 0.41 7.84 -14.14
CA LEU A 105 1.69 7.25 -13.80
C LEU A 105 2.73 7.55 -14.89
N LEU A 106 3.93 7.91 -14.48
CA LEU A 106 5.12 7.97 -15.33
C LEU A 106 5.96 6.72 -15.10
N THR A 107 6.47 6.12 -16.18
CA THR A 107 7.28 4.91 -16.10
C THR A 107 8.56 5.07 -16.91
N ASP A 108 9.55 4.23 -16.61
CA ASP A 108 10.68 4.02 -17.49
C ASP A 108 10.32 3.12 -18.70
N LYS A 109 11.32 2.82 -19.55
CA LYS A 109 11.17 1.94 -20.73
C LYS A 109 10.85 0.49 -20.42
N MET A 110 11.06 0.08 -19.16
CA MET A 110 10.73 -1.25 -18.65
C MET A 110 9.35 -1.31 -18.00
N GLY A 111 8.64 -0.16 -17.92
CA GLY A 111 7.34 -0.04 -17.26
C GLY A 111 7.41 0.11 -15.74
N LYS A 112 8.62 0.31 -15.17
CA LYS A 112 8.78 0.63 -13.76
C LYS A 112 8.25 2.02 -13.49
N VAL A 113 7.32 2.14 -12.56
CA VAL A 113 6.76 3.44 -12.16
C VAL A 113 7.84 4.26 -11.45
N ASN A 114 8.03 5.50 -11.87
CA ASN A 114 9.01 6.45 -11.36
C ASN A 114 8.43 7.85 -11.05
N GLY A 115 7.13 8.08 -11.28
CA GLY A 115 6.46 9.33 -10.96
C GLY A 115 4.94 9.24 -11.08
N ILE A 116 4.26 10.20 -10.45
CA ILE A 116 2.83 10.45 -10.57
C ILE A 116 2.66 11.89 -11.06
N LYS A 117 2.12 12.08 -12.25
CA LYS A 117 2.04 13.39 -12.91
C LYS A 117 1.00 14.31 -12.29
N ASN A 118 -0.12 13.75 -11.84
CA ASN A 118 -1.25 14.51 -11.31
C ASN A 118 -1.33 14.48 -9.77
N THR A 119 -0.20 14.46 -9.09
CA THR A 119 -0.06 14.35 -7.63
C THR A 119 -0.91 15.38 -6.88
N LYS A 120 -0.82 16.67 -7.28
CA LYS A 120 -1.60 17.73 -6.64
C LYS A 120 -3.11 17.45 -6.69
N GLN A 121 -3.61 17.04 -7.85
CA GLN A 121 -5.03 16.72 -8.01
C GLN A 121 -5.46 15.54 -7.13
N LEU A 122 -4.58 14.54 -6.99
CA LEU A 122 -4.83 13.39 -6.10
C LEU A 122 -4.88 13.81 -4.64
N ILE A 123 -3.94 14.67 -4.20
CA ILE A 123 -3.92 15.21 -2.84
C ILE A 123 -5.20 16.00 -2.57
N ASP A 124 -5.58 16.92 -3.46
CA ASP A 124 -6.77 17.75 -3.31
C ASP A 124 -8.05 16.89 -3.22
N LYS A 125 -8.17 15.84 -4.06
CA LYS A 125 -9.30 14.89 -4.00
C LYS A 125 -9.33 14.09 -2.71
N ASN A 126 -8.20 13.57 -2.24
CA ASN A 126 -8.13 12.82 -1.00
C ASN A 126 -8.47 13.71 0.21
N MET A 127 -8.02 14.97 0.21
CA MET A 127 -8.39 15.93 1.25
C MET A 127 -9.88 16.24 1.24
N ALA A 128 -10.47 16.49 0.07
CA ALA A 128 -11.91 16.71 -0.05
C ALA A 128 -12.73 15.50 0.41
N MET A 129 -12.25 14.28 0.13
CA MET A 129 -12.87 13.06 0.63
C MET A 129 -12.78 12.97 2.15
N TYR A 130 -11.63 13.24 2.74
CA TYR A 130 -11.42 13.26 4.18
C TYR A 130 -12.35 14.27 4.85
N ASP A 131 -12.39 15.51 4.35
CA ASP A 131 -13.24 16.56 4.89
C ASP A 131 -14.72 16.19 4.80
N SER A 132 -15.17 15.60 3.68
CA SER A 132 -16.55 15.14 3.50
C SER A 132 -16.94 14.03 4.49
N LEU A 133 -16.08 13.02 4.65
CA LEU A 133 -16.28 11.93 5.62
C LEU A 133 -16.34 12.47 7.05
N PHE A 134 -15.50 13.44 7.34
CA PHE A 134 -15.42 14.03 8.65
C PHE A 134 -16.69 14.87 8.98
N HIS A 135 -17.09 15.75 8.07
CA HIS A 135 -18.33 16.53 8.23
C HIS A 135 -19.56 15.64 8.40
N ALA A 136 -19.66 14.57 7.59
CA ALA A 136 -20.74 13.61 7.73
C ALA A 136 -20.79 12.94 9.14
N THR A 137 -19.62 12.68 9.73
CA THR A 137 -19.51 12.14 11.10
C THR A 137 -20.00 13.15 12.16
N LEU A 138 -19.66 14.42 11.99
CA LEU A 138 -20.12 15.48 12.92
C LEU A 138 -21.62 15.74 12.80
N ASP A 139 -22.15 15.78 11.59
CA ASP A 139 -23.58 16.01 11.37
C ASP A 139 -24.45 14.93 12.02
N GLN A 140 -23.90 13.75 12.21
CA GLN A 140 -24.55 12.65 12.92
C GLN A 140 -24.45 12.73 14.45
N ASN A 141 -23.54 13.59 14.96
CA ASN A 141 -23.30 13.77 16.40
C ASN A 141 -23.37 15.26 16.76
N PRO A 142 -24.59 15.83 16.91
CA PRO A 142 -24.74 17.27 17.18
C PRO A 142 -23.97 17.77 18.41
N MET A 143 -23.81 16.91 19.43
CA MET A 143 -23.04 17.25 20.63
C MET A 143 -21.54 17.47 20.35
N LEU A 144 -21.01 16.83 19.31
CA LEU A 144 -19.61 17.00 18.90
C LEU A 144 -19.44 18.20 17.96
N LYS A 145 -20.47 18.54 17.19
CA LYS A 145 -20.43 19.58 16.16
C LYS A 145 -20.12 20.97 16.74
N ASP A 146 -20.63 21.29 17.91
CA ASP A 146 -20.45 22.59 18.56
C ASP A 146 -19.35 22.59 19.62
N ASN A 147 -18.65 21.46 19.82
CA ASN A 147 -17.57 21.37 20.77
C ASN A 147 -16.27 22.02 20.21
N PRO A 148 -15.74 23.10 20.84
CA PRO A 148 -14.55 23.78 20.35
C PRO A 148 -13.31 22.88 20.29
N MET A 149 -13.14 21.96 21.24
CA MET A 149 -12.01 21.02 21.27
C MET A 149 -12.07 20.03 20.10
N VAL A 150 -13.26 19.62 19.72
CA VAL A 150 -13.47 18.74 18.55
C VAL A 150 -13.09 19.50 17.29
N LYS A 151 -13.53 20.74 17.11
CA LYS A 151 -13.16 21.59 15.97
C LYS A 151 -11.64 21.78 15.87
N GLU A 152 -10.97 22.12 16.98
CA GLU A 152 -9.51 22.27 17.02
C GLU A 152 -8.78 20.95 16.66
N SER A 153 -9.23 19.82 17.22
CA SER A 153 -8.65 18.51 16.92
C SER A 153 -8.82 18.13 15.45
N MET A 154 -9.95 18.51 14.86
CA MET A 154 -10.21 18.33 13.42
C MET A 154 -9.25 19.12 12.54
N GLU A 155 -9.13 20.42 12.80
CA GLU A 155 -8.23 21.27 12.03
C GLU A 155 -6.79 20.75 12.10
N LYS A 156 -6.36 20.28 13.28
CA LYS A 156 -5.04 19.66 13.46
C LYS A 156 -4.92 18.36 12.67
N SER A 157 -5.92 17.48 12.75
CA SER A 157 -5.93 16.22 11.97
C SER A 157 -5.91 16.49 10.46
N SER A 158 -6.69 17.47 9.98
CA SER A 158 -6.68 17.86 8.56
C SER A 158 -5.31 18.41 8.14
N LYS A 159 -4.71 19.29 8.95
CA LYS A 159 -3.34 19.79 8.71
C LYS A 159 -2.30 18.68 8.71
N MET A 160 -2.39 17.73 9.65
CA MET A 160 -1.50 16.57 9.71
C MET A 160 -1.67 15.68 8.47
N MET A 161 -2.90 15.34 8.09
CA MET A 161 -3.20 14.56 6.90
C MET A 161 -2.64 15.23 5.65
N LYS A 162 -2.84 16.53 5.48
CA LYS A 162 -2.28 17.32 4.37
C LYS A 162 -0.75 17.30 4.36
N GLY A 163 -0.12 17.36 5.53
CA GLY A 163 1.34 17.27 5.66
C GLY A 163 1.89 15.86 5.35
N MET A 164 1.09 14.81 5.53
CA MET A 164 1.47 13.44 5.21
C MET A 164 1.24 13.10 3.73
N LEU A 165 0.20 13.65 3.10
CA LEU A 165 -0.13 13.41 1.69
C LEU A 165 0.81 14.20 0.76
N THR A 166 2.08 13.81 0.74
CA THR A 166 3.09 14.35 -0.17
C THR A 166 3.22 13.50 -1.43
N GLU A 167 3.91 14.02 -2.45
CA GLU A 167 4.24 13.26 -3.65
C GLU A 167 5.04 12.01 -3.30
N ASP A 168 6.06 12.16 -2.46
CA ASP A 168 6.89 11.03 -1.99
C ASP A 168 6.05 9.96 -1.28
N PHE A 169 5.12 10.37 -0.42
CA PHE A 169 4.23 9.44 0.28
C PHE A 169 3.32 8.69 -0.72
N LEU A 170 2.74 9.38 -1.70
CA LEU A 170 1.89 8.75 -2.71
C LEU A 170 2.70 7.77 -3.58
N MET A 171 3.90 8.16 -4.00
CA MET A 171 4.81 7.30 -4.75
C MET A 171 5.23 6.09 -3.94
N GLU A 172 5.67 6.29 -2.71
CA GLU A 172 6.11 5.22 -1.82
C GLU A 172 4.98 4.24 -1.55
N SER A 173 3.78 4.73 -1.22
CA SER A 173 2.59 3.90 -1.00
C SER A 173 2.23 3.09 -2.25
N PHE A 174 2.36 3.68 -3.44
CA PHE A 174 2.09 2.99 -4.69
C PHE A 174 3.12 1.88 -4.98
N ILE A 175 4.42 2.15 -4.74
CA ILE A 175 5.50 1.20 -5.03
C ILE A 175 5.54 0.06 -4.00
N GLN A 176 5.28 0.36 -2.73
CA GLN A 176 5.38 -0.61 -1.62
C GLN A 176 4.17 -1.53 -1.51
N THR A 177 3.01 -1.08 -1.96
CA THR A 177 1.81 -1.92 -1.96
C THR A 177 1.79 -2.81 -3.20
N PRO A 178 1.61 -4.14 -3.06
CA PRO A 178 1.47 -5.03 -4.20
C PRO A 178 0.35 -4.58 -5.14
N ASN A 179 0.70 -4.31 -6.38
CA ASN A 179 -0.23 -3.90 -7.44
C ASN A 179 0.22 -4.47 -8.80
N ILE A 180 -0.57 -4.27 -9.83
CA ILE A 180 -0.32 -4.81 -11.17
C ILE A 180 1.03 -4.37 -11.78
N LEU A 181 1.53 -3.20 -11.41
CA LEU A 181 2.76 -2.63 -11.96
C LEU A 181 3.98 -2.72 -11.02
N SER A 182 3.78 -3.17 -9.77
CA SER A 182 4.82 -3.09 -8.72
C SER A 182 6.09 -3.90 -9.02
N LEU A 183 6.00 -4.92 -9.86
CA LEU A 183 7.14 -5.75 -10.28
C LEU A 183 7.75 -5.34 -11.61
N ASN A 184 7.15 -4.40 -12.35
CA ASN A 184 7.65 -3.99 -13.65
C ASN A 184 9.08 -3.44 -13.57
N GLY A 185 9.91 -3.84 -14.53
CA GLY A 185 11.32 -3.46 -14.58
C GLY A 185 12.22 -4.18 -13.58
N LYS A 186 11.68 -5.03 -12.70
CA LYS A 186 12.48 -5.83 -11.77
C LYS A 186 12.97 -7.12 -12.44
N THR A 187 14.21 -7.50 -12.10
CA THR A 187 14.71 -8.86 -12.31
C THR A 187 14.65 -9.58 -10.98
N ILE A 188 13.81 -10.59 -10.90
CA ILE A 188 13.56 -11.38 -9.68
C ILE A 188 14.27 -12.71 -9.82
N THR A 189 15.05 -13.07 -8.82
CA THR A 189 15.70 -14.35 -8.66
C THR A 189 14.98 -15.14 -7.57
N ASP A 190 14.87 -16.44 -7.72
CA ASP A 190 14.29 -17.28 -6.69
C ASP A 190 15.08 -17.18 -5.38
N GLY A 191 14.38 -16.95 -4.26
CA GLY A 191 14.98 -16.67 -2.95
C GLY A 191 15.52 -15.24 -2.77
N MET A 192 15.35 -14.33 -3.74
CA MET A 192 15.77 -12.92 -3.63
C MET A 192 15.14 -12.27 -2.40
N VAL A 193 15.92 -11.43 -1.73
CA VAL A 193 15.51 -10.67 -0.55
C VAL A 193 15.78 -9.18 -0.78
N GLU A 194 14.81 -8.34 -0.46
CA GLU A 194 14.94 -6.86 -0.50
C GLU A 194 14.50 -6.28 0.84
N ASP A 195 15.30 -5.37 1.37
CA ASP A 195 14.91 -4.54 2.51
C ASP A 195 14.19 -3.28 2.02
N GLY A 196 13.25 -2.77 2.81
CA GLY A 196 12.47 -1.59 2.47
C GLY A 196 11.81 -0.95 3.69
N THR A 197 10.89 -0.04 3.42
CA THR A 197 10.05 0.59 4.44
C THR A 197 8.60 0.55 3.94
N PHE A 198 7.63 0.57 4.83
CA PHE A 198 6.23 0.70 4.49
C PHE A 198 5.66 1.92 5.22
N ALA A 199 5.03 2.83 4.47
CA ALA A 199 4.47 4.09 4.96
C ALA A 199 5.47 4.94 5.77
N GLN A 200 6.79 4.80 5.49
CA GLN A 200 7.90 5.47 6.20
C GLN A 200 7.98 5.14 7.72
N ILE A 201 7.26 4.13 8.17
CA ILE A 201 7.09 3.81 9.57
C ILE A 201 7.61 2.40 9.89
N LEU A 202 7.26 1.41 9.06
CA LEU A 202 7.65 0.02 9.27
C LEU A 202 8.90 -0.32 8.46
N THR A 203 9.89 -0.91 9.10
CA THR A 203 10.98 -1.58 8.37
C THR A 203 10.42 -2.87 7.77
N THR A 204 10.67 -3.10 6.48
CA THR A 204 10.13 -4.27 5.79
C THR A 204 11.22 -5.11 5.16
N LYS A 205 10.92 -6.40 5.04
CA LYS A 205 11.73 -7.37 4.30
C LYS A 205 10.83 -8.11 3.32
N SER A 206 11.12 -7.98 2.03
CA SER A 206 10.44 -8.70 0.96
C SER A 206 11.26 -9.91 0.56
N THR A 207 10.63 -11.08 0.46
CA THR A 207 11.23 -12.30 -0.09
C THR A 207 10.44 -12.75 -1.31
N TYR A 208 11.14 -13.26 -2.31
CA TYR A 208 10.53 -13.68 -3.57
C TYR A 208 10.76 -15.15 -3.85
N SER A 209 9.75 -15.84 -4.38
CA SER A 209 9.92 -17.17 -4.94
C SER A 209 9.29 -17.26 -6.34
N LEU A 210 9.94 -18.02 -7.20
CA LEU A 210 9.52 -18.25 -8.58
C LEU A 210 8.88 -19.62 -8.69
N GLN A 211 7.72 -19.69 -9.33
CA GLN A 211 6.99 -20.92 -9.59
C GLN A 211 6.60 -20.98 -11.07
N ASN A 212 6.23 -22.17 -11.53
CA ASN A 212 5.76 -22.40 -12.91
C ASN A 212 6.72 -21.84 -13.99
N GLY A 213 8.04 -22.04 -13.80
CA GLY A 213 9.04 -21.52 -14.74
C GLY A 213 9.14 -19.98 -14.79
N GLY A 214 8.84 -19.31 -13.66
CA GLY A 214 8.86 -17.85 -13.57
C GLY A 214 7.57 -17.15 -14.00
N LYS A 215 6.54 -17.90 -14.40
CA LYS A 215 5.22 -17.33 -14.74
C LYS A 215 4.40 -16.96 -13.50
N THR A 216 4.71 -17.53 -12.34
CA THR A 216 4.10 -17.17 -11.06
C THR A 216 5.18 -16.68 -10.11
N ILE A 217 5.00 -15.50 -9.54
CA ILE A 217 5.89 -14.87 -8.57
C ILE A 217 5.13 -14.75 -7.25
N VAL A 218 5.72 -15.29 -6.19
CA VAL A 218 5.20 -15.09 -4.83
C VAL A 218 6.14 -14.15 -4.09
N GLN A 219 5.62 -13.00 -3.67
CA GLN A 219 6.29 -12.03 -2.82
C GLN A 219 5.70 -12.12 -1.41
N THR A 220 6.55 -12.25 -0.41
CA THR A 220 6.15 -12.14 1.00
C THR A 220 6.85 -10.93 1.60
N ILE A 221 6.09 -9.98 2.12
CA ILE A 221 6.58 -8.76 2.76
C ILE A 221 6.28 -8.90 4.25
N LYS A 222 7.30 -8.88 5.08
CA LYS A 222 7.17 -8.80 6.54
C LYS A 222 7.65 -7.44 6.99
N GLY A 223 6.86 -6.77 7.80
CA GLY A 223 7.19 -5.48 8.38
C GLY A 223 6.97 -5.49 9.88
N ASP A 224 7.84 -4.82 10.60
CA ASP A 224 7.72 -4.60 12.03
C ASP A 224 8.25 -3.22 12.42
N MET A 225 7.80 -2.74 13.56
CA MET A 225 8.30 -1.51 14.16
C MET A 225 8.98 -1.86 15.49
N ASP A 226 10.25 -1.51 15.59
CA ASP A 226 10.95 -1.64 16.84
C ASP A 226 10.44 -0.66 17.93
N ALA A 227 10.72 -0.94 19.19
CA ALA A 227 10.24 -0.16 20.32
C ALA A 227 10.68 1.32 20.28
N ALA A 228 11.89 1.61 19.78
CA ALA A 228 12.42 2.97 19.72
C ALA A 228 11.70 3.79 18.63
N SER A 229 11.47 3.19 17.46
CA SER A 229 10.70 3.77 16.37
C SER A 229 9.24 3.98 16.77
N MET A 230 8.63 3.03 17.50
CA MET A 230 7.28 3.16 18.03
C MET A 230 7.18 4.33 19.02
N LYS A 231 8.10 4.47 19.97
CA LYS A 231 8.14 5.59 20.91
C LYS A 231 8.18 6.93 20.15
N LYS A 232 9.09 7.05 19.17
CA LYS A 232 9.24 8.26 18.36
C LYS A 232 7.96 8.58 17.56
N TYR A 233 7.34 7.57 16.97
CA TYR A 233 6.09 7.71 16.22
C TYR A 233 4.95 8.18 17.13
N LEU A 234 4.75 7.55 18.28
CA LEU A 234 3.72 7.91 19.25
C LEU A 234 3.94 9.31 19.80
N ALA A 235 5.15 9.67 20.19
CA ALA A 235 5.48 11.01 20.68
C ALA A 235 5.14 12.09 19.63
N LYS A 236 5.53 11.86 18.36
CA LYS A 236 5.20 12.76 17.25
C LYS A 236 3.69 12.85 17.02
N THR A 237 3.00 11.72 17.00
CA THR A 237 1.55 11.68 16.75
C THR A 237 0.79 12.38 17.86
N LEU A 238 1.07 12.07 19.12
CA LEU A 238 0.41 12.70 20.26
C LEU A 238 0.68 14.20 20.31
N SER A 239 1.93 14.64 20.13
CA SER A 239 2.26 16.09 20.12
C SER A 239 1.54 16.86 19.02
N THR A 240 1.20 16.19 17.90
CA THR A 240 0.50 16.81 16.78
C THR A 240 -1.02 16.79 16.96
N MET A 241 -1.58 15.78 17.60
CA MET A 241 -3.02 15.58 17.75
C MET A 241 -3.62 16.26 19.00
N LEU A 242 -2.80 16.45 20.05
CA LEU A 242 -3.31 17.08 21.27
C LEU A 242 -3.70 18.55 21.03
N PRO A 243 -4.87 19.00 21.51
CA PRO A 243 -5.21 20.41 21.56
C PRO A 243 -4.14 21.21 22.30
N GLU A 244 -3.91 22.47 21.91
CA GLU A 244 -2.89 23.31 22.57
C GLU A 244 -3.13 23.48 24.08
N SER A 245 -4.39 23.54 24.50
CA SER A 245 -4.78 23.60 25.92
C SER A 245 -4.29 22.35 26.65
N VAL A 246 -4.52 21.15 26.09
CA VAL A 246 -4.10 19.88 26.68
C VAL A 246 -2.59 19.69 26.56
N ALA A 247 -1.99 20.08 25.44
CA ALA A 247 -0.54 19.99 25.23
C ALA A 247 0.26 20.89 26.18
N LYS A 248 -0.30 22.06 26.59
CA LYS A 248 0.31 22.95 27.58
C LYS A 248 0.18 22.46 29.01
N GLU A 249 -0.88 21.73 29.31
CA GLU A 249 -1.14 21.14 30.64
C GLU A 249 -0.49 19.78 30.81
N ALA A 250 -0.24 19.07 29.73
CA ALA A 250 0.41 17.75 29.76
C ALA A 250 1.87 17.89 30.18
N ASN A 251 2.23 17.23 31.27
CA ASN A 251 3.61 17.12 31.71
C ASN A 251 4.39 16.23 30.71
N PRO A 252 5.45 16.74 30.04
CA PRO A 252 6.21 15.94 29.06
C PRO A 252 6.79 14.65 29.66
N GLU A 253 7.13 14.62 30.93
CA GLU A 253 7.65 13.42 31.60
C GLU A 253 6.56 12.38 31.80
N GLU A 254 5.35 12.79 32.18
CA GLU A 254 4.20 11.89 32.32
C GLU A 254 3.80 11.30 30.94
N LEU A 255 3.80 12.11 29.89
CA LEU A 255 3.52 11.67 28.53
C LEU A 255 4.57 10.64 28.06
N ASN A 256 5.85 10.89 28.27
CA ASN A 256 6.93 9.96 27.96
C ASN A 256 6.79 8.66 28.76
N THR A 257 6.50 8.73 30.06
CA THR A 257 6.30 7.57 30.93
C THR A 257 5.11 6.73 30.45
N MET A 258 4.01 7.39 30.04
CA MET A 258 2.84 6.72 29.48
C MET A 258 3.19 5.99 28.17
N ILE A 259 3.90 6.66 27.25
CA ILE A 259 4.37 6.06 25.98
C ILE A 259 5.29 4.87 26.28
N GLU A 260 6.23 5.02 27.20
CA GLU A 260 7.15 3.94 27.61
C GLU A 260 6.40 2.72 28.17
N THR A 261 5.42 2.97 29.00
CA THR A 261 4.58 1.91 29.56
C THR A 261 3.78 1.19 28.47
N MET A 262 3.19 1.93 27.55
CA MET A 262 2.43 1.38 26.41
C MET A 262 3.30 0.52 25.50
N VAL A 263 4.52 0.98 25.20
CA VAL A 263 5.46 0.26 24.34
C VAL A 263 6.04 -0.97 25.03
N SER A 264 6.42 -0.84 26.31
CA SER A 264 7.04 -1.95 27.07
C SER A 264 6.06 -3.09 27.37
N ASN A 265 4.80 -2.79 27.55
CA ASN A 265 3.74 -3.80 27.78
C ASN A 265 3.34 -4.56 26.50
N GLY A 266 3.96 -4.27 25.36
CA GLY A 266 3.63 -4.90 24.07
C GLY A 266 2.24 -4.55 23.51
N SER A 267 1.49 -3.67 24.21
CA SER A 267 0.15 -3.22 23.76
C SER A 267 0.20 -2.35 22.50
N MET A 268 1.37 -1.85 22.15
CA MET A 268 1.64 -1.00 20.99
C MET A 268 2.52 -1.71 19.95
N LYS A 269 2.30 -2.99 19.75
CA LYS A 269 2.98 -3.72 18.68
C LYS A 269 2.36 -3.35 17.35
N MET A 270 3.21 -3.05 16.36
CA MET A 270 2.81 -2.88 14.98
C MET A 270 3.62 -3.84 14.11
N ASP A 271 2.95 -4.77 13.49
CA ASP A 271 3.56 -5.70 12.54
C ASP A 271 2.63 -5.94 11.35
N MET A 272 3.23 -6.34 10.23
CA MET A 272 2.55 -6.57 8.98
C MET A 272 3.13 -7.79 8.28
N ASN A 273 2.26 -8.61 7.72
CA ASN A 273 2.63 -9.68 6.82
C ASN A 273 1.75 -9.62 5.57
N ILE A 274 2.37 -9.41 4.41
CA ILE A 274 1.68 -9.41 3.12
C ILE A 274 2.23 -10.55 2.28
N LYS A 275 1.33 -11.35 1.71
CA LYS A 275 1.65 -12.33 0.69
C LYS A 275 0.95 -11.93 -0.61
N ALA A 276 1.74 -11.66 -1.64
CA ALA A 276 1.25 -11.32 -2.96
C ALA A 276 1.67 -12.41 -3.97
N THR A 277 0.70 -12.92 -4.72
CA THR A 277 0.94 -13.91 -5.78
C THR A 277 0.56 -13.29 -7.12
N TYR A 278 1.55 -13.16 -8.00
CA TYR A 278 1.42 -12.58 -9.33
C TYR A 278 1.48 -13.71 -10.36
N ASP A 279 0.43 -13.90 -11.13
CA ASP A 279 0.44 -14.74 -12.31
C ASP A 279 0.66 -13.85 -13.55
N LEU A 280 1.75 -14.08 -14.26
CA LEU A 280 2.11 -13.32 -15.46
C LEU A 280 1.52 -13.97 -16.72
N ASP A 281 1.12 -13.12 -17.66
CA ASP A 281 0.78 -13.56 -19.01
C ASP A 281 2.00 -13.49 -19.96
N ASP A 282 1.87 -14.04 -21.14
CA ASP A 282 2.94 -14.08 -22.16
C ASP A 282 3.36 -12.69 -22.66
N ASP A 283 2.51 -11.68 -22.48
CA ASP A 283 2.81 -10.28 -22.78
C ASP A 283 3.55 -9.54 -21.64
N GLY A 284 3.89 -10.25 -20.56
CA GLY A 284 4.57 -9.72 -19.38
C GLY A 284 3.69 -8.93 -18.43
N TRP A 285 2.40 -8.78 -18.73
CA TRP A 285 1.44 -8.18 -17.80
C TRP A 285 0.96 -9.20 -16.76
N VAL A 286 0.66 -8.71 -15.57
CA VAL A 286 0.01 -9.54 -14.55
C VAL A 286 -1.40 -9.91 -15.04
N LYS A 287 -1.70 -11.21 -15.09
CA LYS A 287 -3.02 -11.75 -15.41
C LYS A 287 -3.90 -11.82 -14.18
N LYS A 288 -3.30 -12.21 -13.06
CA LYS A 288 -3.98 -12.30 -11.77
C LYS A 288 -3.03 -11.90 -10.65
N LEU A 289 -3.51 -11.10 -9.72
CA LEU A 289 -2.83 -10.77 -8.48
C LEU A 289 -3.74 -11.16 -7.31
N VAL A 290 -3.21 -11.94 -6.40
CA VAL A 290 -3.84 -12.24 -5.11
C VAL A 290 -2.96 -11.66 -4.03
N THR A 291 -3.50 -10.79 -3.21
CA THR A 291 -2.83 -10.20 -2.05
C THR A 291 -3.57 -10.61 -0.79
N GLU A 292 -2.85 -11.17 0.16
CA GLU A 292 -3.32 -11.48 1.50
C GLU A 292 -2.48 -10.65 2.47
N MET A 293 -3.12 -9.90 3.35
CA MET A 293 -2.46 -9.03 4.32
C MET A 293 -3.02 -9.28 5.71
N ASP A 294 -2.12 -9.52 6.66
CA ASP A 294 -2.38 -9.51 8.09
C ASP A 294 -1.60 -8.33 8.68
N MET A 295 -2.29 -7.42 9.35
CA MET A 295 -1.69 -6.26 10.00
C MET A 295 -2.18 -6.18 11.45
N ASN A 296 -1.23 -6.07 12.37
CA ASN A 296 -1.51 -5.77 13.76
C ASN A 296 -1.10 -4.32 14.04
N MET A 297 -2.03 -3.56 14.55
CA MET A 297 -1.83 -2.18 15.02
C MET A 297 -2.23 -2.10 16.50
N PRO A 298 -1.80 -1.06 17.23
CA PRO A 298 -2.21 -0.87 18.61
C PRO A 298 -3.73 -0.94 18.80
N GLY A 299 -4.18 -1.94 19.55
CA GLY A 299 -5.60 -2.15 19.83
C GLY A 299 -6.45 -2.73 18.68
N GLN A 300 -5.85 -3.01 17.52
CA GLN A 300 -6.59 -3.47 16.36
C GLN A 300 -5.77 -4.44 15.50
N ALA A 301 -6.41 -5.52 15.07
CA ALA A 301 -5.87 -6.39 14.04
C ALA A 301 -6.72 -6.26 12.77
N MET A 302 -6.12 -6.33 11.60
CA MET A 302 -6.81 -6.29 10.32
C MET A 302 -6.32 -7.41 9.43
N LYS A 303 -7.25 -8.08 8.78
CA LYS A 303 -6.97 -9.02 7.71
C LYS A 303 -7.63 -8.53 6.44
N MET A 304 -6.90 -8.59 5.34
CA MET A 304 -7.43 -8.22 4.03
C MET A 304 -7.02 -9.28 3.00
N ARG A 305 -7.94 -9.60 2.13
CA ARG A 305 -7.68 -10.38 0.95
C ARG A 305 -8.18 -9.64 -0.28
N GLN A 306 -7.29 -9.40 -1.24
CA GLN A 306 -7.63 -8.74 -2.49
C GLN A 306 -7.30 -9.64 -3.67
N VAL A 307 -8.19 -9.69 -4.64
CA VAL A 307 -8.00 -10.42 -5.89
C VAL A 307 -8.26 -9.46 -7.06
N MET A 308 -7.25 -9.30 -7.90
CA MET A 308 -7.37 -8.61 -9.18
C MET A 308 -7.22 -9.63 -10.29
N THR A 309 -8.18 -9.66 -11.22
CA THR A 309 -8.14 -10.60 -12.36
C THR A 309 -8.39 -9.82 -13.65
N ARG A 310 -7.53 -10.03 -14.64
CA ARG A 310 -7.66 -9.42 -15.96
C ARG A 310 -8.93 -9.92 -16.65
N LYS A 311 -9.68 -8.97 -17.27
CA LYS A 311 -10.88 -9.24 -18.08
C LYS A 311 -10.52 -9.80 -19.46
#